data_e2211a8606816a2eb85f4e720dc8be43
#
_entry.id   e2211a8606816a2eb85f4e720dc8be43
#
_cell.length_a   1.000
_cell.length_b   1.000
_cell.length_c   1.000
_cell.angle_alpha   90.00
_cell.angle_beta   90.00
_cell.angle_gamma   90.00
#
_symmetry.space_group_name_H-M   'P 1'
#
loop_
_entity.id
_entity.type
_entity.pdbx_description
1 polymer ?
#
loop_
_entity_poly.entity_id
_entity_poly.type
_entity_poly.pdbx_seq_one_letter_code
_entity_poly.pdbx_strand_id
1 'polypeptide(L)'
;MSPAGVPDALPFTLVQRRGAMLVTHRSFRFRCVCGQMHTGSPNYGFTAPDAFVGQPPQVKAAAAYSRDFCAYVDTQGQRFYFARALLRVPIQLSDDPFMWGLWVQLGLEDYRQYLDAYERSDADFCLTAWIRNNLPVYPPTDGMPVQLVPQAGRQLATVRIPRNDHRLALDFNEGIAPARAARIAATFCLAGVKGPAPAEGTPIPL
;
A
#
# COMPACT_ATOMS: atom_id res chain seq x y z
N MET A 1 70.05 28.77 -38.31
CA MET A 1 68.88 29.63 -38.46
C MET A 1 67.63 28.74 -38.36
N SER A 2 67.11 28.70 -37.14
CA SER A 2 65.88 27.96 -36.86
C SER A 2 64.65 28.80 -37.14
N PRO A 3 63.55 28.20 -37.66
CA PRO A 3 62.27 28.86 -37.62
C PRO A 3 61.45 28.53 -36.37
N ALA A 4 60.66 29.52 -36.01
CA ALA A 4 59.89 29.70 -34.81
C ALA A 4 58.80 28.63 -34.55
N GLY A 5 58.57 28.41 -33.26
CA GLY A 5 57.54 27.50 -32.72
C GLY A 5 56.13 28.02 -32.93
N VAL A 6 55.24 27.00 -33.17
CA VAL A 6 53.78 27.14 -33.17
C VAL A 6 53.29 27.03 -31.75
N PRO A 7 52.41 27.89 -31.25
CA PRO A 7 51.87 27.76 -29.89
C PRO A 7 50.81 26.66 -29.83
N ASP A 8 50.95 25.82 -28.81
CA ASP A 8 50.03 24.77 -28.42
C ASP A 8 48.61 25.29 -28.18
N ALA A 9 47.64 24.68 -28.89
CA ALA A 9 46.24 24.91 -28.69
C ALA A 9 45.79 24.18 -27.38
N LEU A 10 45.30 24.92 -26.43
CA LEU A 10 44.69 24.42 -25.20
C LEU A 10 43.45 23.56 -25.51
N PRO A 11 43.29 22.41 -24.84
CA PRO A 11 42.10 21.58 -25.04
C PRO A 11 40.89 22.26 -24.42
N PHE A 12 39.87 22.56 -25.22
CA PHE A 12 38.54 22.93 -24.75
C PHE A 12 37.90 21.74 -24.05
N THR A 13 37.91 21.75 -22.72
CA THR A 13 37.12 20.84 -21.92
C THR A 13 35.65 21.25 -22.01
N LEU A 14 34.88 20.52 -22.83
CA LEU A 14 33.43 20.64 -22.86
C LEU A 14 32.88 20.14 -21.50
N VAL A 15 32.61 21.05 -20.59
CA VAL A 15 31.81 20.78 -19.40
C VAL A 15 30.38 20.62 -19.85
N GLN A 16 29.97 19.40 -20.12
CA GLN A 16 28.57 19.04 -20.25
C GLN A 16 27.90 19.26 -18.88
N ARG A 17 27.28 20.41 -18.68
CA ARG A 17 26.28 20.59 -17.62
C ARG A 17 25.09 19.71 -17.97
N ARG A 18 25.02 18.51 -17.36
CA ARG A 18 23.80 17.73 -17.30
C ARG A 18 22.78 18.62 -16.58
N GLY A 19 21.81 19.15 -17.30
CA GLY A 19 20.65 19.83 -16.77
C GLY A 19 19.89 18.82 -15.91
N ALA A 20 20.01 18.92 -14.59
CA ALA A 20 19.13 18.24 -13.68
C ALA A 20 17.72 18.82 -13.96
N MET A 21 16.87 18.06 -14.60
CA MET A 21 15.46 18.37 -14.71
C MET A 21 14.93 18.35 -13.29
N LEU A 22 14.63 19.52 -12.73
CA LEU A 22 13.98 19.64 -11.43
C LEU A 22 12.57 19.05 -11.58
N VAL A 23 12.43 17.78 -11.22
CA VAL A 23 11.11 17.15 -11.09
C VAL A 23 10.47 17.78 -9.85
N THR A 24 9.59 18.74 -10.05
CA THR A 24 8.83 19.35 -8.95
C THR A 24 7.74 18.37 -8.51
N HIS A 25 7.89 17.84 -7.28
CA HIS A 25 6.88 16.99 -6.66
C HIS A 25 5.60 17.78 -6.38
N ARG A 26 4.48 17.35 -6.93
CA ARG A 26 3.16 17.95 -6.75
C ARG A 26 2.44 17.28 -5.60
N SER A 27 2.63 17.81 -4.40
CA SER A 27 2.00 17.27 -3.20
C SER A 27 0.50 17.52 -3.17
N PHE A 28 -0.24 16.48 -2.77
CA PHE A 28 -1.67 16.59 -2.49
C PHE A 28 -1.91 17.43 -1.23
N ARG A 29 -2.88 18.32 -1.29
CA ARG A 29 -3.26 19.19 -0.16
C ARG A 29 -4.76 19.19 0.01
N PHE A 30 -5.21 19.06 1.26
CA PHE A 30 -6.63 19.13 1.58
C PHE A 30 -6.88 19.77 2.95
N ARG A 31 -8.04 20.42 3.06
CA ARG A 31 -8.49 20.94 4.34
C ARG A 31 -9.31 19.87 5.05
N CYS A 32 -8.90 19.51 6.24
CA CYS A 32 -9.66 18.61 7.11
C CYS A 32 -10.85 19.32 7.73
N VAL A 33 -11.88 18.56 8.13
CA VAL A 33 -13.01 19.07 8.92
C VAL A 33 -12.59 19.60 10.31
N CYS A 34 -11.40 19.25 10.81
CA CYS A 34 -10.79 19.88 11.98
C CYS A 34 -10.29 21.32 11.72
N GLY A 35 -10.42 21.82 10.49
CA GLY A 35 -9.98 23.15 10.07
C GLY A 35 -8.52 23.23 9.62
N GLN A 36 -7.71 22.19 9.83
CA GLN A 36 -6.29 22.19 9.47
C GLN A 36 -6.06 21.81 8.00
N MET A 37 -4.96 22.31 7.43
CA MET A 37 -4.45 21.90 6.13
C MET A 37 -3.47 20.75 6.30
N HIS A 38 -3.71 19.68 5.55
CA HIS A 38 -2.82 18.52 5.46
C HIS A 38 -2.15 18.49 4.09
N THR A 39 -0.93 17.97 4.04
CA THR A 39 -0.13 17.83 2.81
C THR A 39 0.45 16.42 2.74
N GLY A 40 0.50 15.84 1.55
CA GLY A 40 0.99 14.49 1.30
C GLY A 40 -0.13 13.46 1.15
N SER A 41 0.26 12.19 1.07
CA SER A 41 -0.67 11.07 0.87
C SER A 41 -1.60 10.87 2.06
N PRO A 42 -2.93 10.98 1.89
CA PRO A 42 -3.86 10.49 2.91
C PRO A 42 -3.66 8.99 3.11
N ASN A 43 -3.54 8.57 4.37
CA ASN A 43 -3.22 7.18 4.70
C ASN A 43 -4.18 6.67 5.79
N TYR A 44 -4.93 5.63 5.46
CA TYR A 44 -5.88 4.97 6.34
C TYR A 44 -5.67 3.46 6.32
N GLY A 45 -5.79 2.82 7.49
CA GLY A 45 -5.55 1.39 7.59
C GLY A 45 -6.53 0.71 8.53
N PHE A 46 -6.80 -0.54 8.24
CA PHE A 46 -7.56 -1.43 9.07
C PHE A 46 -6.62 -2.18 10.02
N THR A 47 -7.03 -2.36 11.27
CA THR A 47 -6.25 -3.10 12.27
C THR A 47 -6.30 -4.60 12.04
N ALA A 48 -7.41 -5.12 11.50
CA ALA A 48 -7.63 -6.54 11.27
C ALA A 48 -8.58 -6.78 10.08
N PRO A 49 -8.63 -8.00 9.53
CA PRO A 49 -9.70 -8.39 8.59
C PRO A 49 -11.07 -8.28 9.24
N ASP A 50 -12.10 -7.81 8.54
CA ASP A 50 -13.46 -7.67 9.09
C ASP A 50 -14.01 -9.00 9.60
N ALA A 51 -13.74 -10.10 8.88
CA ALA A 51 -14.13 -11.44 9.29
C ALA A 51 -13.48 -11.88 10.61
N PHE A 52 -12.25 -11.46 10.90
CA PHE A 52 -11.56 -11.73 12.16
C PHE A 52 -12.12 -10.88 13.31
N VAL A 53 -12.47 -9.63 13.04
CA VAL A 53 -13.09 -8.73 14.04
C VAL A 53 -14.37 -9.34 14.59
N GLY A 54 -15.17 -10.01 13.75
CA GLY A 54 -16.41 -10.69 14.14
C GLY A 54 -16.25 -12.02 14.89
N GLN A 55 -15.02 -12.57 15.00
CA GLN A 55 -14.81 -13.88 15.64
C GLN A 55 -15.00 -13.85 17.17
N PRO A 56 -15.43 -14.98 17.76
CA PRO A 56 -15.54 -15.14 19.21
C PRO A 56 -14.17 -14.96 19.91
N PRO A 57 -14.16 -14.57 21.20
CA PRO A 57 -12.90 -14.37 21.94
C PRO A 57 -11.97 -15.58 21.94
N GLN A 58 -12.51 -16.80 21.98
CA GLN A 58 -11.72 -18.04 21.97
C GLN A 58 -10.95 -18.22 20.64
N VAL A 59 -11.60 -17.95 19.51
CA VAL A 59 -10.96 -17.98 18.18
C VAL A 59 -9.86 -16.93 18.10
N LYS A 60 -10.14 -15.70 18.57
CA LYS A 60 -9.16 -14.62 18.58
C LYS A 60 -7.94 -14.93 19.45
N ALA A 61 -8.16 -15.54 20.63
CA ALA A 61 -7.09 -15.92 21.54
C ALA A 61 -6.18 -17.04 20.99
N ALA A 62 -6.73 -17.93 20.15
CA ALA A 62 -5.99 -19.01 19.50
C ALA A 62 -5.36 -18.63 18.16
N ALA A 63 -5.65 -17.43 17.64
CA ALA A 63 -5.18 -16.97 16.33
C ALA A 63 -3.69 -16.59 16.37
N ALA A 64 -2.98 -16.89 15.30
CA ALA A 64 -1.68 -16.29 15.02
C ALA A 64 -1.94 -14.89 14.40
N TYR A 65 -1.86 -13.86 15.24
CA TYR A 65 -2.15 -12.49 14.84
C TYR A 65 -0.97 -11.58 15.17
N SER A 66 -0.52 -10.86 14.15
CA SER A 66 0.53 -9.87 14.24
C SER A 66 0.12 -8.58 13.52
N ARG A 67 1.04 -7.62 13.45
CA ARG A 67 0.83 -6.37 12.73
C ARG A 67 0.49 -6.57 11.25
N ASP A 68 1.13 -7.56 10.60
CA ASP A 68 1.09 -7.70 9.14
C ASP A 68 0.52 -9.05 8.68
N PHE A 69 0.25 -9.98 9.60
CA PHE A 69 -0.27 -11.32 9.31
C PHE A 69 -1.37 -11.73 10.29
N CYS A 70 -2.36 -12.47 9.77
CA CYS A 70 -3.42 -13.06 10.59
C CYS A 70 -3.75 -14.44 10.04
N ALA A 71 -3.72 -15.45 10.92
CA ALA A 71 -4.19 -16.80 10.58
C ALA A 71 -5.01 -17.34 11.76
N TYR A 72 -6.17 -17.92 11.47
CA TYR A 72 -7.03 -18.49 12.50
C TYR A 72 -7.85 -19.66 11.96
N VAL A 73 -8.38 -20.43 12.91
CA VAL A 73 -9.37 -21.47 12.67
C VAL A 73 -10.69 -21.00 13.27
N ASP A 74 -11.75 -21.00 12.48
CA ASP A 74 -13.07 -20.61 12.98
C ASP A 74 -13.74 -21.70 13.81
N THR A 75 -14.94 -21.45 14.29
CA THR A 75 -15.73 -22.39 15.11
C THR A 75 -16.20 -23.64 14.34
N GLN A 76 -16.08 -23.63 13.01
CA GLN A 76 -16.43 -24.76 12.12
C GLN A 76 -15.18 -25.58 11.71
N GLY A 77 -13.98 -25.19 12.19
CA GLY A 77 -12.72 -25.84 11.85
C GLY A 77 -12.11 -25.37 10.52
N GLN A 78 -12.68 -24.35 9.88
CA GLN A 78 -12.14 -23.78 8.65
C GLN A 78 -10.95 -22.86 8.96
N ARG A 79 -9.90 -22.98 8.15
CA ARG A 79 -8.67 -22.17 8.29
C ARG A 79 -8.67 -20.97 7.35
N PHE A 80 -8.24 -19.84 7.85
CA PHE A 80 -8.15 -18.58 7.12
C PHE A 80 -6.77 -17.98 7.27
N TYR A 81 -6.25 -17.40 6.17
CA TYR A 81 -4.93 -16.81 6.09
C TYR A 81 -5.03 -15.42 5.47
N PHE A 82 -4.46 -14.43 6.15
CA PHE A 82 -4.52 -13.03 5.71
C PHE A 82 -3.16 -12.36 5.82
N ALA A 83 -2.91 -11.48 4.87
CA ALA A 83 -1.78 -10.59 4.90
C ALA A 83 -2.25 -9.13 4.82
N ARG A 84 -1.54 -8.26 5.52
CA ARG A 84 -1.73 -6.83 5.38
C ARG A 84 -1.06 -6.33 4.12
N ALA A 85 -1.72 -5.43 3.40
CA ALA A 85 -1.23 -4.91 2.13
C ALA A 85 -1.57 -3.43 1.95
N LEU A 86 -0.88 -2.77 1.02
CA LEU A 86 -1.10 -1.38 0.65
C LEU A 86 -1.77 -1.28 -0.72
N LEU A 87 -2.93 -0.63 -0.74
CA LEU A 87 -3.57 -0.19 -1.97
C LEU A 87 -3.28 1.29 -2.19
N ARG A 88 -2.65 1.61 -3.31
CA ARG A 88 -2.30 2.98 -3.72
C ARG A 88 -3.24 3.43 -4.82
N VAL A 89 -4.19 4.29 -4.50
CA VAL A 89 -5.12 4.89 -5.48
C VAL A 89 -4.52 6.21 -5.96
N PRO A 90 -4.18 6.37 -7.25
CA PRO A 90 -3.62 7.62 -7.75
C PRO A 90 -4.58 8.79 -7.52
N ILE A 91 -4.07 9.95 -7.13
CA ILE A 91 -4.84 11.20 -7.09
C ILE A 91 -4.46 12.00 -8.33
N GLN A 92 -5.45 12.33 -9.15
CA GLN A 92 -5.21 13.11 -10.38
C GLN A 92 -4.51 14.44 -10.04
N LEU A 93 -3.59 14.86 -10.88
CA LEU A 93 -2.78 16.09 -10.72
C LEU A 93 -1.87 16.11 -9.46
N SER A 94 -1.64 14.98 -8.81
CA SER A 94 -0.75 14.84 -7.66
C SER A 94 0.18 13.65 -7.83
N ASP A 95 1.38 13.73 -7.25
CA ASP A 95 2.33 12.62 -7.18
C ASP A 95 2.11 11.78 -5.90
N ASP A 96 1.31 12.30 -4.95
CA ASP A 96 0.91 11.59 -3.73
C ASP A 96 -0.35 10.75 -3.99
N PRO A 97 -0.31 9.42 -3.81
CA PRO A 97 -1.50 8.58 -3.89
C PRO A 97 -2.34 8.65 -2.62
N PHE A 98 -3.60 8.28 -2.72
CA PHE A 98 -4.44 7.94 -1.57
C PHE A 98 -4.11 6.52 -1.11
N MET A 99 -3.75 6.33 0.15
CA MET A 99 -3.24 5.07 0.69
C MET A 99 -4.28 4.35 1.54
N TRP A 100 -4.56 3.09 1.22
CA TRP A 100 -5.35 2.18 2.06
C TRP A 100 -4.47 1.04 2.56
N GLY A 101 -4.28 0.92 3.87
CA GLY A 101 -3.72 -0.27 4.52
C GLY A 101 -4.85 -1.26 4.81
N LEU A 102 -4.98 -2.30 4.01
CA LEU A 102 -6.07 -3.26 4.07
C LEU A 102 -5.57 -4.70 4.26
N TRP A 103 -6.48 -5.60 4.54
CA TRP A 103 -6.19 -7.02 4.67
C TRP A 103 -6.70 -7.78 3.46
N VAL A 104 -5.88 -8.69 2.96
CA VAL A 104 -6.24 -9.60 1.89
C VAL A 104 -6.18 -11.04 2.38
N GLN A 105 -7.14 -11.86 1.93
CA GLN A 105 -7.13 -13.30 2.16
C GLN A 105 -6.37 -13.99 1.06
N LEU A 106 -5.62 -15.01 1.43
CA LEU A 106 -4.83 -15.89 0.53
C LEU A 106 -5.25 -17.35 0.74
N GLY A 107 -5.01 -18.19 -0.26
CA GLY A 107 -4.96 -19.63 -0.08
C GLY A 107 -3.75 -20.04 0.76
N LEU A 108 -3.74 -21.25 1.31
CA LEU A 108 -2.63 -21.73 2.17
C LEU A 108 -1.28 -21.68 1.45
N GLU A 109 -1.20 -22.17 0.21
CA GLU A 109 0.05 -22.23 -0.55
C GLU A 109 0.54 -20.82 -0.91
N ASP A 110 -0.34 -19.93 -1.36
CA ASP A 110 -0.02 -18.53 -1.65
C ASP A 110 0.43 -17.79 -0.38
N TYR A 111 -0.19 -18.09 0.77
CA TYR A 111 0.20 -17.52 2.05
C TYR A 111 1.60 -17.94 2.48
N ARG A 112 1.94 -19.23 2.32
CA ARG A 112 3.30 -19.75 2.59
C ARG A 112 4.32 -19.11 1.66
N GLN A 113 4.02 -19.07 0.36
CA GLN A 113 4.89 -18.42 -0.62
C GLN A 113 5.12 -16.94 -0.29
N TYR A 114 4.07 -16.24 0.16
CA TYR A 114 4.19 -14.84 0.57
C TYR A 114 5.06 -14.67 1.83
N LEU A 115 4.87 -15.52 2.85
CA LEU A 115 5.72 -15.50 4.06
C LEU A 115 7.19 -15.69 3.72
N ASP A 116 7.50 -16.68 2.88
CA ASP A 116 8.86 -16.95 2.42
C ASP A 116 9.48 -15.77 1.66
N ALA A 117 8.70 -15.12 0.79
CA ALA A 117 9.17 -13.95 0.05
C ALA A 117 9.36 -12.73 0.96
N TYR A 118 8.48 -12.53 1.94
CA TYR A 118 8.59 -11.46 2.92
C TYR A 118 9.88 -11.56 3.73
N GLU A 119 10.29 -12.78 4.11
CA GLU A 119 11.54 -13.01 4.85
C GLU A 119 12.78 -12.87 3.96
N ARG A 120 12.74 -13.38 2.73
CA ARG A 120 13.91 -13.43 1.83
C ARG A 120 14.11 -12.16 1.00
N SER A 121 13.15 -11.26 0.97
CA SER A 121 13.17 -10.05 0.13
C SER A 121 13.28 -10.35 -1.39
N ASP A 122 12.77 -11.49 -1.82
CA ASP A 122 12.71 -11.91 -3.21
C ASP A 122 11.24 -11.94 -3.66
N ALA A 123 10.88 -11.09 -4.64
CA ALA A 123 9.49 -10.79 -4.91
C ALA A 123 9.22 -10.44 -6.38
N ASP A 124 9.56 -11.33 -7.29
CA ASP A 124 9.21 -11.18 -8.71
C ASP A 124 8.02 -12.07 -9.12
N PHE A 125 6.93 -12.01 -8.35
CA PHE A 125 5.70 -12.75 -8.64
C PHE A 125 4.47 -11.98 -8.11
N CYS A 126 3.28 -12.42 -8.52
CA CYS A 126 2.03 -11.93 -7.96
C CYS A 126 1.13 -13.11 -7.56
N LEU A 127 0.33 -12.91 -6.51
CA LEU A 127 -0.58 -13.89 -5.95
C LEU A 127 -2.02 -13.46 -6.13
N THR A 128 -2.92 -14.42 -6.29
CA THR A 128 -4.36 -14.14 -6.26
C THR A 128 -4.82 -13.99 -4.82
N ALA A 129 -5.53 -12.91 -4.53
CA ALA A 129 -6.01 -12.60 -3.20
C ALA A 129 -7.40 -11.95 -3.26
N TRP A 130 -8.06 -11.84 -2.10
CA TRP A 130 -9.36 -11.19 -1.96
C TRP A 130 -9.31 -10.14 -0.85
N ILE A 131 -9.79 -8.93 -1.12
CA ILE A 131 -9.93 -7.89 -0.08
C ILE A 131 -10.86 -8.40 1.02
N ARG A 132 -10.48 -8.20 2.29
CA ARG A 132 -11.24 -8.64 3.47
C ARG A 132 -11.56 -7.50 4.44
N ASN A 133 -11.68 -6.31 3.89
CA ASN A 133 -12.22 -5.13 4.57
C ASN A 133 -13.22 -4.43 3.64
N ASN A 134 -14.30 -3.92 4.22
CA ASN A 134 -15.17 -2.99 3.53
C ASN A 134 -14.59 -1.58 3.64
N LEU A 135 -14.07 -1.07 2.51
CA LEU A 135 -13.55 0.29 2.45
C LEU A 135 -14.72 1.26 2.48
N PRO A 136 -14.79 2.16 3.48
CA PRO A 136 -15.85 3.15 3.52
C PRO A 136 -15.80 4.02 2.24
N VAL A 137 -16.94 4.56 1.82
CA VAL A 137 -17.15 5.39 0.64
C VAL A 137 -17.10 4.65 -0.70
N TYR A 138 -16.90 3.34 -0.69
CA TYR A 138 -17.02 2.47 -1.85
C TYR A 138 -18.20 1.50 -1.68
N PRO A 139 -18.76 0.96 -2.76
CA PRO A 139 -19.62 -0.23 -2.66
C PRO A 139 -18.87 -1.36 -1.93
N PRO A 140 -19.55 -2.42 -1.45
CA PRO A 140 -18.90 -3.49 -0.70
C PRO A 140 -17.64 -4.02 -1.39
N THR A 141 -16.51 -3.96 -0.70
CA THR A 141 -15.20 -4.38 -1.21
C THR A 141 -14.74 -5.72 -0.62
N ASP A 142 -15.42 -6.22 0.42
CA ASP A 142 -15.15 -7.54 0.98
C ASP A 142 -15.39 -8.63 -0.08
N GLY A 143 -14.43 -9.53 -0.25
CA GLY A 143 -14.46 -10.57 -1.27
C GLY A 143 -14.05 -10.11 -2.68
N MET A 144 -13.69 -8.85 -2.89
CA MET A 144 -13.25 -8.36 -4.19
C MET A 144 -11.91 -9.00 -4.58
N PRO A 145 -11.82 -9.65 -5.77
CA PRO A 145 -10.57 -10.27 -6.22
C PRO A 145 -9.52 -9.22 -6.61
N VAL A 146 -8.28 -9.47 -6.19
CA VAL A 146 -7.13 -8.61 -6.45
C VAL A 146 -5.86 -9.42 -6.69
N GLN A 147 -4.82 -8.76 -7.17
CA GLN A 147 -3.48 -9.30 -7.23
C GLN A 147 -2.64 -8.70 -6.09
N LEU A 148 -2.01 -9.56 -5.30
CA LEU A 148 -1.05 -9.18 -4.28
C LEU A 148 0.36 -9.25 -4.87
N VAL A 149 1.08 -8.14 -4.84
CA VAL A 149 2.47 -8.02 -5.34
C VAL A 149 3.39 -7.83 -4.15
N PRO A 150 4.13 -8.87 -3.73
CA PRO A 150 5.11 -8.78 -2.67
C PRO A 150 6.13 -7.66 -2.94
N GLN A 151 6.75 -7.14 -1.90
CA GLN A 151 7.79 -6.12 -1.99
C GLN A 151 9.04 -6.62 -1.27
N ALA A 152 10.21 -6.26 -1.79
CA ALA A 152 11.47 -6.61 -1.16
C ALA A 152 11.66 -5.93 0.21
N GLY A 153 12.46 -6.54 1.10
CA GLY A 153 12.91 -5.90 2.34
C GLY A 153 11.87 -5.84 3.45
N ARG A 154 11.04 -6.85 3.61
CA ARG A 154 9.98 -6.91 4.65
C ARG A 154 8.99 -5.75 4.58
N GLN A 155 8.74 -5.27 3.37
CA GLN A 155 7.76 -4.24 3.13
C GLN A 155 6.38 -4.87 2.89
N LEU A 156 5.32 -4.14 3.23
CA LEU A 156 3.96 -4.58 2.91
C LEU A 156 3.81 -4.73 1.40
N ALA A 157 3.19 -5.83 0.99
CA ALA A 157 2.82 -6.05 -0.40
C ALA A 157 1.92 -4.93 -0.91
N THR A 158 1.96 -4.71 -2.21
CA THR A 158 1.02 -3.79 -2.87
C THR A 158 -0.11 -4.56 -3.53
N VAL A 159 -1.28 -3.94 -3.55
CA VAL A 159 -2.48 -4.48 -4.21
C VAL A 159 -2.61 -3.87 -5.60
N ARG A 160 -2.86 -4.72 -6.60
CA ARG A 160 -3.30 -4.33 -7.94
C ARG A 160 -4.74 -4.80 -8.14
N ILE A 161 -5.59 -3.94 -8.66
CA ILE A 161 -6.99 -4.25 -8.93
C ILE A 161 -7.16 -4.41 -10.44
N PRO A 162 -7.58 -5.60 -10.92
CA PRO A 162 -7.93 -5.79 -12.34
C PRO A 162 -9.06 -4.84 -12.74
N ARG A 163 -9.05 -4.40 -13.99
CA ARG A 163 -10.12 -3.52 -14.53
C ARG A 163 -11.47 -4.22 -14.45
N ASN A 164 -12.43 -3.56 -13.85
CA ASN A 164 -13.84 -3.96 -13.78
C ASN A 164 -14.69 -2.72 -13.47
N ASP A 165 -16.02 -2.89 -13.38
CA ASP A 165 -16.97 -1.79 -13.19
C ASP A 165 -17.10 -1.33 -11.73
N HIS A 166 -16.41 -1.97 -10.79
CA HIS A 166 -16.46 -1.58 -9.40
C HIS A 166 -15.79 -0.21 -9.19
N ARG A 167 -16.42 0.67 -8.44
CA ARG A 167 -15.93 2.05 -8.26
C ARG A 167 -14.49 2.13 -7.77
N LEU A 168 -14.06 1.23 -6.90
CA LEU A 168 -12.68 1.16 -6.43
C LEU A 168 -11.70 0.80 -7.55
N ALA A 169 -12.08 -0.11 -8.46
CA ALA A 169 -11.26 -0.47 -9.61
C ALA A 169 -11.13 0.68 -10.62
N LEU A 170 -12.20 1.43 -10.83
CA LEU A 170 -12.16 2.64 -11.67
C LEU A 170 -11.22 3.69 -11.06
N ASP A 171 -11.38 3.99 -9.76
CA ASP A 171 -10.51 4.94 -9.06
C ASP A 171 -9.04 4.50 -9.03
N PHE A 172 -8.78 3.19 -8.91
CA PHE A 172 -7.42 2.64 -8.95
C PHE A 172 -6.76 2.80 -10.32
N ASN A 173 -7.50 2.53 -11.40
CA ASN A 173 -6.96 2.52 -12.76
C ASN A 173 -6.93 3.89 -13.43
N GLU A 174 -7.85 4.79 -13.06
CA GLU A 174 -8.05 6.11 -13.71
C GLU A 174 -7.61 7.28 -12.83
N GLY A 175 -7.42 7.00 -11.55
CA GLY A 175 -7.15 8.02 -10.53
C GLY A 175 -8.42 8.70 -10.02
N ILE A 176 -8.36 9.08 -8.75
CA ILE A 176 -9.45 9.78 -8.05
C ILE A 176 -9.30 11.29 -8.21
N ALA A 177 -10.40 11.99 -8.49
CA ALA A 177 -10.39 13.45 -8.56
C ALA A 177 -9.97 14.08 -7.22
N PRO A 178 -9.14 15.14 -7.21
CA PRO A 178 -8.62 15.75 -5.97
C PRO A 178 -9.72 16.17 -4.98
N ALA A 179 -10.81 16.72 -5.47
CA ALA A 179 -11.94 17.12 -4.63
C ALA A 179 -12.62 15.93 -3.94
N ARG A 180 -12.69 14.77 -4.62
CA ARG A 180 -13.23 13.54 -4.02
C ARG A 180 -12.24 12.93 -3.03
N ALA A 181 -10.95 12.91 -3.34
CA ALA A 181 -9.90 12.47 -2.42
C ALA A 181 -9.92 13.30 -1.13
N ALA A 182 -10.05 14.63 -1.25
CA ALA A 182 -10.15 15.53 -0.10
C ALA A 182 -11.39 15.26 0.78
N ARG A 183 -12.55 15.00 0.18
CA ARG A 183 -13.77 14.65 0.94
C ARG A 183 -13.59 13.35 1.71
N ILE A 184 -13.04 12.30 1.07
CA ILE A 184 -12.78 11.02 1.73
C ILE A 184 -11.79 11.23 2.88
N ALA A 185 -10.67 11.90 2.63
CA ALA A 185 -9.66 12.18 3.64
C ALA A 185 -10.22 12.96 4.84
N ALA A 186 -11.05 13.96 4.58
CA ALA A 186 -11.69 14.75 5.63
C ALA A 186 -12.61 13.91 6.53
N THR A 187 -13.35 12.95 5.99
CA THR A 187 -14.24 12.06 6.73
C THR A 187 -13.49 11.26 7.80
N PHE A 188 -12.29 10.78 7.50
CA PHE A 188 -11.50 9.96 8.43
C PHE A 188 -10.72 10.78 9.46
N CYS A 189 -10.38 12.02 9.16
CA CYS A 189 -9.70 12.89 10.10
C CYS A 189 -10.52 13.10 11.39
N LEU A 190 -11.85 13.13 11.29
CA LEU A 190 -12.76 13.22 12.44
C LEU A 190 -12.86 11.93 13.24
N ALA A 191 -12.72 10.79 12.59
CA ALA A 191 -12.96 9.51 13.25
C ALA A 191 -11.88 9.13 14.26
N GLY A 192 -10.76 9.89 14.32
CA GLY A 192 -9.68 9.65 15.31
C GLY A 192 -9.14 8.23 15.29
N VAL A 193 -9.19 7.53 14.14
CA VAL A 193 -8.84 6.11 14.01
C VAL A 193 -7.31 5.95 14.10
N LYS A 194 -6.78 6.20 15.29
CA LYS A 194 -5.63 5.48 15.81
C LYS A 194 -6.19 4.23 16.48
N GLY A 195 -6.40 3.18 15.69
CA GLY A 195 -6.58 1.86 16.28
C GLY A 195 -5.40 1.55 17.19
N PRO A 196 -5.62 0.85 18.33
CA PRO A 196 -4.53 0.44 19.18
C PRO A 196 -3.53 -0.37 18.34
N ALA A 197 -2.24 -0.06 18.50
CA ALA A 197 -1.18 -0.88 17.93
C ALA A 197 -1.37 -2.31 18.45
N PRO A 198 -1.34 -3.35 17.59
CA PRO A 198 -1.36 -4.72 18.05
C PRO A 198 -0.18 -4.95 18.99
N ALA A 199 -0.43 -5.64 20.11
CA ALA A 199 0.63 -6.11 20.97
C ALA A 199 1.62 -6.96 20.15
N GLU A 200 2.91 -6.72 20.34
CA GLU A 200 3.95 -7.47 19.66
C GLU A 200 3.91 -8.94 20.09
N GLY A 201 3.87 -9.81 19.08
CA GLY A 201 4.57 -11.08 19.10
C GLY A 201 3.90 -12.29 19.71
N THR A 202 3.26 -13.08 18.86
CA THR A 202 3.37 -14.56 18.98
C THR A 202 3.92 -15.06 17.67
N PRO A 203 4.93 -15.98 17.66
CA PRO A 203 5.43 -16.59 16.43
C PRO A 203 4.30 -17.30 15.71
N ILE A 204 4.21 -17.13 14.41
CA ILE A 204 3.22 -17.77 13.55
C ILE A 204 3.60 -19.25 13.44
N PRO A 205 2.82 -20.22 13.96
CA PRO A 205 3.08 -21.63 13.69
C PRO A 205 2.71 -21.91 12.23
N LEU A 206 3.64 -22.48 11.49
CA LEU A 206 3.46 -23.01 10.13
C LEU A 206 2.58 -24.25 10.11
#